data_d974e1c5217dced29833187e6c8f9b57
#
_entry.id   d974e1c5217dced29833187e6c8f9b57
#
_cell.length_a   1.000
_cell.length_b   1.000
_cell.length_c   1.000
_cell.angle_alpha   90.00
_cell.angle_beta   90.00
_cell.angle_gamma   90.00
#
_symmetry.space_group_name_H-M   'P 1'
#
loop_
_entity.id
_entity.type
_entity.pdbx_description
1 polymer ?
#
loop_
_entity_poly.entity_id
_entity_poly.type
_entity_poly.pdbx_seq_one_letter_code
_entity_poly.pdbx_strand_id
1 'polypeptide(L)'
;METKTCGDQRIVLHNVSWETYERLMQERSESRVPRFAYDRGVLEIMSPSAEHVRANRRMAQLVLAVCEVWELDAEDFGSTTYKREDVERGFEPDSCFLHRE
;
A
#
# COMPACT_ATOMS: atom_id res chain seq x y z
N MET A 1 13.95 -7.36 -24.71
CA MET A 1 13.39 -7.44 -24.17
C MET A 1 12.45 -7.26 -23.71
N GLU A 2 12.16 -7.27 -23.34
CA GLU A 2 11.23 -7.14 -22.98
C GLU A 2 10.65 -6.98 -22.21
N THR A 3 10.44 -6.71 -21.81
CA THR A 3 9.86 -6.62 -21.02
C THR A 3 8.92 -6.58 -20.73
N LYS A 4 8.63 -6.78 -20.45
CA LYS A 4 7.60 -6.75 -20.13
C LYS A 4 7.03 -6.85 -19.10
N THR A 5 7.36 -6.91 -18.51
CA THR A 5 6.66 -7.06 -17.59
C THR A 5 5.85 -6.22 -17.13
N CYS A 6 4.89 -6.32 -17.33
CA CYS A 6 3.91 -5.45 -17.11
C CYS A 6 3.04 -5.77 -15.96
N GLY A 7 3.13 -6.87 -15.35
CA GLY A 7 2.30 -7.27 -14.24
C GLY A 7 2.87 -6.87 -12.90
N ASP A 8 2.05 -7.01 -11.87
CA ASP A 8 2.53 -6.84 -10.50
C ASP A 8 3.49 -7.96 -10.15
N GLN A 9 4.47 -7.64 -9.32
CA GLN A 9 5.44 -8.62 -8.83
C GLN A 9 5.27 -8.77 -7.34
N ARG A 10 5.36 -10.01 -6.86
CA ARG A 10 5.15 -10.33 -5.46
C ARG A 10 6.16 -11.36 -4.98
N ILE A 11 6.74 -11.12 -3.82
CA ILE A 11 7.67 -12.03 -3.17
C ILE A 11 7.20 -12.22 -1.74
N VAL A 12 7.23 -13.47 -1.25
CA VAL A 12 6.86 -13.77 0.13
C VAL A 12 8.07 -14.39 0.81
N LEU A 13 8.48 -13.81 1.92
CA LEU A 13 9.60 -14.28 2.72
C LEU A 13 9.08 -14.73 4.09
N HIS A 14 9.65 -15.82 4.59
CA HIS A 14 9.28 -16.37 5.88
C HIS A 14 10.40 -16.13 6.88
N ASN A 15 10.07 -16.22 8.17
CA ASN A 15 11.04 -16.08 9.26
C ASN A 15 11.74 -14.73 9.25
N VAL A 16 10.99 -13.69 8.94
CA VAL A 16 11.48 -12.31 8.96
C VAL A 16 11.11 -11.69 10.31
N SER A 17 12.09 -11.12 11.00
CA SER A 17 11.82 -10.49 12.29
C SER A 17 11.14 -9.14 12.10
N TRP A 18 10.46 -8.69 13.18
CA TRP A 18 9.86 -7.35 13.16
C TRP A 18 10.93 -6.28 12.92
N GLU A 19 12.10 -6.46 13.54
CA GLU A 19 13.19 -5.50 13.37
C GLU A 19 13.63 -5.40 11.93
N THR A 20 13.70 -6.53 11.23
CA THR A 20 14.05 -6.53 9.81
C THR A 20 13.00 -5.80 8.99
N TYR A 21 11.72 -6.07 9.27
CA TYR A 21 10.63 -5.37 8.58
C TYR A 21 10.73 -3.87 8.79
N GLU A 22 10.93 -3.43 10.04
CA GLU A 22 11.05 -2.00 10.33
C GLU A 22 12.23 -1.38 9.60
N ARG A 23 13.34 -2.10 9.56
CA ARG A 23 14.53 -1.60 8.88
C ARG A 23 14.31 -1.44 7.38
N LEU A 24 13.63 -2.41 6.77
CA LEU A 24 13.31 -2.32 5.35
C LEU A 24 12.38 -1.15 5.07
N MET A 25 11.44 -0.89 5.94
CA MET A 25 10.56 0.26 5.80
C MET A 25 11.33 1.57 5.81
N GLN A 26 12.33 1.67 6.70
CA GLN A 26 13.16 2.86 6.78
C GLN A 26 14.06 3.00 5.55
N GLU A 27 14.63 1.91 5.08
CA GLU A 27 15.53 1.92 3.93
C GLU A 27 14.82 2.25 2.63
N ARG A 28 13.54 1.94 2.53
CA ARG A 28 12.78 2.23 1.33
C ARG A 28 12.63 3.72 1.06
N SER A 29 12.84 4.52 2.07
CA SER A 29 12.74 5.96 2.00
C SER A 29 11.33 6.42 1.67
N GLU A 30 11.19 7.53 0.94
CA GLU A 30 9.88 8.13 0.69
C GLU A 30 9.15 7.52 -0.49
N SER A 31 9.80 6.69 -1.25
CA SER A 31 9.13 5.97 -2.32
C SER A 31 8.14 5.00 -1.70
N ARG A 32 6.94 4.93 -2.22
CA ARG A 32 5.94 3.98 -1.72
C ARG A 32 5.96 2.69 -2.51
N VAL A 33 7.04 2.44 -3.24
CA VAL A 33 7.22 1.24 -4.04
C VAL A 33 8.59 0.67 -3.71
N PRO A 34 8.70 -0.62 -3.41
CA PRO A 34 7.63 -1.61 -3.30
C PRO A 34 6.82 -1.45 -2.02
N ARG A 35 5.65 -2.07 -1.98
CA ARG A 35 4.81 -2.07 -0.78
C ARG A 35 5.09 -3.31 0.04
N PHE A 36 4.98 -3.15 1.35
CA PHE A 36 5.24 -4.25 2.29
C PHE A 36 4.00 -4.59 3.08
N ALA A 37 3.81 -5.89 3.32
CA ALA A 37 2.83 -6.36 4.28
C ALA A 37 3.51 -7.38 5.17
N TYR A 38 3.26 -7.32 6.45
CA TYR A 38 3.95 -8.16 7.42
C TYR A 38 2.95 -8.76 8.40
N ASP A 39 3.07 -10.05 8.63
CA ASP A 39 2.22 -10.76 9.58
C ASP A 39 3.05 -11.80 10.30
N ARG A 40 3.50 -11.46 11.50
CA ARG A 40 4.15 -12.38 12.45
C ARG A 40 5.18 -13.27 11.77
N GLY A 41 6.18 -12.65 11.17
CA GLY A 41 7.30 -13.38 10.57
C GLY A 41 7.19 -13.58 9.08
N VAL A 42 6.05 -13.31 8.47
CA VAL A 42 5.88 -13.43 7.03
C VAL A 42 5.86 -12.05 6.42
N LEU A 43 6.78 -11.79 5.52
CA LEU A 43 6.88 -10.49 4.84
C LEU A 43 6.52 -10.65 3.37
N GLU A 44 5.55 -9.89 2.92
CA GLU A 44 5.19 -9.82 1.51
C GLU A 44 5.69 -8.51 0.93
N ILE A 45 6.38 -8.61 -0.19
CA ILE A 45 6.89 -7.45 -0.92
C ILE A 45 6.18 -7.43 -2.26
N MET A 46 5.50 -6.33 -2.58
CA MET A 46 4.76 -6.22 -3.82
C MET A 46 5.13 -4.96 -4.56
N SER A 47 5.42 -5.11 -5.84
CA SER A 47 5.72 -3.99 -6.74
C SER A 47 4.57 -3.89 -7.75
N PRO A 48 3.69 -2.90 -7.62
CA PRO A 48 2.56 -2.78 -8.54
C PRO A 48 3.03 -2.28 -9.92
N SER A 49 2.31 -2.70 -10.95
CA SER A 49 2.58 -2.22 -12.30
C SER A 49 2.15 -0.75 -12.44
N ALA A 50 2.66 -0.10 -13.48
CA ALA A 50 2.27 1.28 -13.76
C ALA A 50 0.77 1.38 -14.06
N GLU A 51 0.23 0.39 -14.75
CA GLU A 51 -1.20 0.37 -15.05
C GLU A 51 -2.03 0.26 -13.78
N HIS A 52 -1.59 -0.57 -12.85
CA HIS A 52 -2.27 -0.73 -11.57
C HIS A 52 -2.28 0.59 -10.80
N VAL A 53 -1.16 1.28 -10.77
CA VAL A 53 -1.06 2.56 -10.08
C VAL A 53 -2.00 3.60 -10.70
N ARG A 54 -2.03 3.66 -12.03
CA ARG A 54 -2.91 4.61 -12.72
C ARG A 54 -4.38 4.29 -12.47
N ALA A 55 -4.74 3.01 -12.50
CA ALA A 55 -6.11 2.60 -12.24
C ALA A 55 -6.54 2.99 -10.82
N ASN A 56 -5.65 2.81 -9.85
CA ASN A 56 -5.96 3.19 -8.48
C ASN A 56 -6.16 4.68 -8.33
N ARG A 57 -5.37 5.48 -9.03
CA ARG A 57 -5.53 6.94 -8.98
C ARG A 57 -6.85 7.38 -9.57
N ARG A 58 -7.25 6.77 -10.69
CA ARG A 58 -8.54 7.09 -11.30
C ARG A 58 -9.69 6.68 -10.41
N MET A 59 -9.59 5.51 -9.77
CA MET A 59 -10.62 5.06 -8.85
C MET A 59 -10.75 6.03 -7.68
N ALA A 60 -9.62 6.49 -7.13
CA ALA A 60 -9.64 7.44 -6.03
C ALA A 60 -10.35 8.73 -6.43
N GLN A 61 -10.09 9.23 -7.65
CA GLN A 61 -10.74 10.42 -8.14
C GLN A 61 -12.24 10.23 -8.28
N LEU A 62 -12.67 9.07 -8.74
CA LEU A 62 -14.09 8.77 -8.86
C LEU A 62 -14.77 8.71 -7.50
N VAL A 63 -14.12 8.09 -6.52
CA VAL A 63 -14.66 8.01 -5.17
C VAL A 63 -14.84 9.40 -4.58
N LEU A 64 -13.83 10.26 -4.72
CA LEU A 64 -13.91 11.62 -4.20
C LEU A 64 -15.00 12.43 -4.91
N ALA A 65 -15.17 12.23 -6.22
CA ALA A 65 -16.20 12.92 -6.97
C ALA A 65 -17.59 12.50 -6.50
N VAL A 66 -17.79 11.21 -6.25
CA VAL A 66 -19.08 10.74 -5.73
C VAL A 66 -19.33 11.31 -4.34
N CYS A 67 -18.30 11.35 -3.50
CA CYS A 67 -18.44 11.93 -2.16
C CYS A 67 -18.85 13.40 -2.25
N GLU A 68 -18.29 14.14 -3.21
CA GLU A 68 -18.62 15.54 -3.37
C GLU A 68 -20.08 15.73 -3.79
N VAL A 69 -20.54 14.91 -4.75
CA VAL A 69 -21.92 14.99 -5.22
C VAL A 69 -22.91 14.65 -4.09
N TRP A 70 -22.58 13.68 -3.28
CA TRP A 70 -23.43 13.24 -2.18
C TRP A 70 -23.19 14.02 -0.90
N GLU A 71 -22.30 15.03 -0.96
CA GLU A 71 -21.96 15.87 0.18
C GLU A 71 -21.42 15.07 1.36
N LEU A 72 -20.64 14.06 1.07
CA LEU A 72 -19.94 13.29 2.09
C LEU A 72 -18.55 13.89 2.30
N ASP A 73 -18.15 13.97 3.57
CA ASP A 73 -16.82 14.50 3.91
C ASP A 73 -15.84 13.33 3.97
N ALA A 74 -14.96 13.25 2.99
CA ALA A 74 -14.00 12.16 2.91
C ALA A 74 -12.63 12.68 2.50
N GLU A 75 -11.58 12.05 3.03
CA GLU A 75 -10.21 12.37 2.68
C GLU A 75 -9.53 11.12 2.13
N ASP A 76 -8.69 11.33 1.11
CA ASP A 76 -7.90 10.27 0.51
C ASP A 76 -6.51 10.30 1.14
N PHE A 77 -6.19 9.26 1.92
CA PHE A 77 -4.87 9.12 2.53
C PHE A 77 -3.90 8.35 1.64
N GLY A 78 -4.37 7.86 0.50
CA GLY A 78 -3.52 7.13 -0.43
C GLY A 78 -3.00 5.84 0.17
N SER A 79 -1.75 5.52 -0.15
CA SER A 79 -1.11 4.31 0.34
C SER A 79 -0.35 4.64 1.62
N THR A 80 -1.06 4.63 2.73
CA THR A 80 -0.50 4.92 4.04
C THR A 80 -0.06 3.63 4.71
N THR A 81 1.05 3.70 5.44
CA THR A 81 1.53 2.53 6.19
C THR A 81 0.77 2.42 7.50
N TYR A 82 0.22 1.25 7.76
CA TYR A 82 -0.39 0.91 9.04
C TYR A 82 0.38 -0.23 9.67
N LYS A 83 0.88 -0.04 10.89
CA LYS A 83 1.63 -1.09 11.55
C LYS A 83 1.44 -1.02 13.05
N ARG A 84 1.47 -2.19 13.69
CA ARG A 84 1.38 -2.31 15.14
C ARG A 84 2.39 -3.36 15.60
N GLU A 85 3.35 -2.92 16.39
CA GLU A 85 4.40 -3.79 16.89
C GLU A 85 3.86 -4.83 17.87
N ASP A 86 2.86 -4.46 18.68
CA ASP A 86 2.32 -5.34 19.69
C ASP A 86 1.71 -6.63 19.13
N VAL A 87 1.21 -6.58 17.90
CA VAL A 87 0.69 -7.76 17.21
C VAL A 87 1.58 -8.18 16.06
N GLU A 88 2.70 -7.49 15.83
CA GLU A 88 3.67 -7.77 14.77
C GLU A 88 3.00 -7.86 13.41
N ARG A 89 2.23 -6.83 13.06
CA ARG A 89 1.55 -6.75 11.78
C ARG A 89 1.67 -5.37 11.16
N GLY A 90 1.73 -5.33 9.85
CA GLY A 90 1.76 -4.07 9.12
C GLY A 90 1.30 -4.29 7.70
N PHE A 91 0.75 -3.24 7.08
CA PHE A 91 0.33 -3.31 5.69
C PHE A 91 0.22 -1.91 5.10
N GLU A 92 0.19 -1.86 3.78
CA GLU A 92 0.07 -0.61 3.03
C GLU A 92 -0.99 -0.80 1.95
N PRO A 93 -2.21 -0.28 2.15
CA PRO A 93 -3.26 -0.40 1.14
C PRO A 93 -3.00 0.48 -0.06
N ASP A 94 -3.62 0.16 -1.18
CA ASP A 94 -3.49 0.97 -2.40
C ASP A 94 -4.10 2.36 -2.21
N SER A 95 -5.23 2.42 -1.53
CA SER A 95 -5.91 3.67 -1.23
C SER A 95 -6.65 3.53 0.08
N CYS A 96 -6.82 4.65 0.76
CA CYS A 96 -7.50 4.67 2.03
C CYS A 96 -8.28 5.97 2.14
N PHE A 97 -9.57 5.88 2.46
CA PHE A 97 -10.43 7.05 2.59
C PHE A 97 -10.98 7.13 3.99
N LEU A 98 -11.04 8.35 4.51
CA LEU A 98 -11.66 8.61 5.80
C LEU A 98 -12.94 9.40 5.58
N HIS A 99 -14.06 8.88 6.07
CA HIS A 99 -15.34 9.57 6.04
C HIS A 99 -15.57 10.24 7.38
N ARG A 100 -15.88 11.52 7.38
CA ARG A 100 -16.16 12.28 8.59
C ARG A 100 -17.64 12.58 8.66
N GLU A 101 -18.17 12.50 9.84
CA GLU A 101 -19.58 12.80 10.06
C GLU A 101 -19.75 14.17 10.68
#